data_2947658d21513711fad9cec46f200610
#
_entry.id   2947658d21513711fad9cec46f200610
#
_cell.length_a   1.000
_cell.length_b   1.000
_cell.length_c   1.000
_cell.angle_alpha   90.00
_cell.angle_beta   90.00
_cell.angle_gamma   90.00
#
_symmetry.space_group_name_H-M   'P 1'
#
loop_
_entity.id
_entity.type
_entity.pdbx_description
1 polymer ?
#
loop_
_entity_poly.entity_id
_entity_poly.type
_entity_poly.pdbx_seq_one_letter_code
_entity_poly.pdbx_strand_id
1 'polypeptide(L)'
;MKSKTISFYTNLVNKAIKNGNSLKKQCEYEGLNVNTAYKTLSSLKNKDSKTKEEEDLINLYETLTSKETKSTNIETDDRSTITEIRDDSTNELVAYKFEIYRRDKEPIIGTFTADEMQSIYAMYSYYGEGLTQRQVSRLFPEYSLVDFRRILRAFNITKSCSCFAPHMYEKYTEEQLEEMHLRIKENNFLKKAEKNEIKDLKAIIANLAKNKSVDYEKFREIVESSTKTEYKELPVELNNQDNNYPDLIIWLSDLHIGAYNAKYSSFIQLPSYDIKEIKSRLSRIVSSFAGQSYHSIYVVNLGDAVDGYNKETTRGGHELPEILDNKEISEAFIECMMEFFATLTSKVHYDKINYLSIGEANHDGDFGWLNQKLLASYLTKYDVNSYISNKPIDSFIIGKHCWLFMHGKDALNQSRQFPLTLNPNTELWFNNYIAEKGIKSERIYVVKGDLHNYAYTTGKQFDYISVGSMYGSSNYIVANFGHTKWSINYTIVKQEDILMGTIKGNV
;
A
#
# COMPACT_ATOMS: atom_id res chain seq x y z
N MET A 1 -8.08 -37.00 21.45
CA MET A 1 -9.01 -37.26 20.34
C MET A 1 -10.07 -38.26 20.78
N LYS A 2 -11.27 -38.30 20.18
CA LYS A 2 -12.25 -39.36 20.52
C LYS A 2 -11.74 -40.70 20.00
N SER A 3 -11.85 -41.82 20.75
CA SER A 3 -11.37 -43.16 20.40
C SER A 3 -11.80 -43.61 18.97
N LYS A 4 -13.06 -43.35 18.59
CA LYS A 4 -13.54 -43.61 17.20
C LYS A 4 -12.74 -42.91 16.11
N THR A 5 -12.24 -41.71 16.37
CA THR A 5 -11.45 -40.92 15.42
C THR A 5 -10.04 -41.48 15.29
N ILE A 6 -9.42 -41.91 16.39
CA ILE A 6 -8.11 -42.56 16.39
C ILE A 6 -8.19 -43.85 15.58
N SER A 7 -9.14 -44.73 15.89
CA SER A 7 -9.34 -46.00 15.15
C SER A 7 -9.56 -45.79 13.66
N PHE A 8 -10.27 -44.74 13.25
CA PHE A 8 -10.47 -44.35 11.84
C PHE A 8 -9.14 -44.03 11.14
N TYR A 9 -8.33 -43.14 11.73
CA TYR A 9 -7.06 -42.74 11.12
C TYR A 9 -6.02 -43.85 11.17
N THR A 10 -6.02 -44.68 12.20
CA THR A 10 -5.18 -45.90 12.27
C THR A 10 -5.49 -46.87 11.11
N ASN A 11 -6.79 -47.08 10.83
CA ASN A 11 -7.22 -47.90 9.71
C ASN A 11 -6.83 -47.32 8.34
N LEU A 12 -7.00 -45.98 8.19
CA LEU A 12 -6.62 -45.29 6.97
C LEU A 12 -5.12 -45.39 6.67
N VAL A 13 -4.26 -45.13 7.67
CA VAL A 13 -2.80 -45.23 7.53
C VAL A 13 -2.36 -46.69 7.26
N ASN A 14 -2.95 -47.67 7.95
CA ASN A 14 -2.67 -49.07 7.69
C ASN A 14 -3.05 -49.50 6.27
N LYS A 15 -4.19 -49.04 5.76
CA LYS A 15 -4.59 -49.31 4.36
C LYS A 15 -3.61 -48.67 3.37
N ALA A 16 -3.14 -47.46 3.65
CA ALA A 16 -2.13 -46.79 2.81
C ALA A 16 -0.84 -47.61 2.77
N ILE A 17 -0.35 -48.06 3.94
CA ILE A 17 0.87 -48.91 4.04
C ILE A 17 0.68 -50.24 3.29
N LYS A 18 -0.46 -50.91 3.50
CA LYS A 18 -0.76 -52.22 2.89
C LYS A 18 -0.86 -52.13 1.36
N ASN A 19 -1.42 -51.05 0.86
CA ASN A 19 -1.64 -50.84 -0.57
C ASN A 19 -0.44 -50.17 -1.26
N GLY A 20 0.64 -49.86 -0.55
CA GLY A 20 1.79 -49.10 -1.08
C GLY A 20 1.44 -47.70 -1.58
N ASN A 21 0.34 -47.09 -1.06
CA ASN A 21 -0.13 -45.79 -1.43
C ASN A 21 0.45 -44.72 -0.49
N SER A 22 0.61 -43.49 -1.00
CA SER A 22 0.77 -42.34 -0.13
C SER A 22 -0.55 -42.04 0.64
N LEU A 23 -0.46 -41.39 1.79
CA LEU A 23 -1.66 -40.99 2.54
C LEU A 23 -2.63 -40.16 1.65
N LYS A 24 -2.08 -39.28 0.80
CA LYS A 24 -2.87 -38.50 -0.17
C LYS A 24 -3.67 -39.40 -1.11
N LYS A 25 -3.01 -40.35 -1.74
CA LYS A 25 -3.62 -41.28 -2.71
C LYS A 25 -4.67 -42.16 -2.04
N GLN A 26 -4.43 -42.59 -0.79
CA GLN A 26 -5.41 -43.38 -0.04
C GLN A 26 -6.64 -42.57 0.36
N CYS A 27 -6.47 -41.25 0.74
CA CYS A 27 -7.59 -40.36 0.99
C CYS A 27 -8.42 -40.13 -0.28
N GLU A 28 -7.79 -39.88 -1.41
CA GLU A 28 -8.45 -39.71 -2.70
C GLU A 28 -9.26 -40.95 -3.11
N TYR A 29 -8.70 -42.14 -2.90
CA TYR A 29 -9.37 -43.40 -3.19
C TYR A 29 -10.63 -43.62 -2.31
N GLU A 30 -10.57 -43.20 -1.05
CA GLU A 30 -11.69 -43.30 -0.10
C GLU A 30 -12.64 -42.08 -0.09
N GLY A 31 -12.45 -41.13 -1.02
CA GLY A 31 -13.28 -39.93 -1.10
C GLY A 31 -13.13 -38.96 0.09
N LEU A 32 -12.01 -38.98 0.78
CA LEU A 32 -11.74 -38.20 1.99
C LEU A 32 -11.01 -36.93 1.69
N ASN A 33 -11.26 -35.88 2.51
CA ASN A 33 -10.53 -34.63 2.38
C ASN A 33 -9.09 -34.77 2.90
N VAL A 34 -8.14 -34.73 1.94
CA VAL A 34 -6.69 -34.90 2.19
C VAL A 34 -6.16 -33.89 3.21
N ASN A 35 -6.55 -32.62 3.10
CA ASN A 35 -6.08 -31.56 3.99
C ASN A 35 -6.56 -31.77 5.44
N THR A 36 -7.76 -32.29 5.61
CA THR A 36 -8.30 -32.61 6.94
C THR A 36 -7.53 -33.78 7.58
N ALA A 37 -7.19 -34.81 6.81
CA ALA A 37 -6.39 -35.94 7.30
C ALA A 37 -4.99 -35.49 7.76
N TYR A 38 -4.27 -34.72 6.93
CA TYR A 38 -2.95 -34.19 7.29
C TYR A 38 -2.99 -33.25 8.50
N LYS A 39 -3.96 -32.33 8.56
CA LYS A 39 -4.10 -31.42 9.72
C LYS A 39 -4.36 -32.19 11.02
N THR A 40 -5.19 -33.22 10.98
CA THR A 40 -5.52 -34.02 12.15
C THR A 40 -4.29 -34.80 12.65
N LEU A 41 -3.55 -35.45 11.75
CA LEU A 41 -2.33 -36.19 12.10
C LEU A 41 -1.20 -35.28 12.59
N SER A 42 -1.03 -34.11 11.96
CA SER A 42 -0.05 -33.10 12.39
C SER A 42 -0.40 -32.50 13.76
N SER A 43 -1.69 -32.23 14.04
CA SER A 43 -2.11 -31.71 15.34
C SER A 43 -1.89 -32.71 16.47
N LEU A 44 -2.02 -34.01 16.18
CA LEU A 44 -1.71 -35.10 17.11
C LEU A 44 -0.21 -35.15 17.43
N LYS A 45 0.65 -35.01 16.41
CA LYS A 45 2.09 -34.98 16.58
C LYS A 45 2.57 -33.91 17.53
N ASN A 46 1.92 -32.73 17.48
CA ASN A 46 2.28 -31.52 18.25
C ASN A 46 1.56 -31.42 19.62
N LYS A 47 0.88 -32.45 20.08
CA LYS A 47 0.16 -32.47 21.35
C LYS A 47 1.11 -32.78 22.51
N ASP A 48 1.07 -31.98 23.59
CA ASP A 48 1.99 -32.09 24.74
C ASP A 48 1.81 -33.40 25.55
N SER A 49 0.58 -33.93 25.65
CA SER A 49 0.30 -35.21 26.29
C SER A 49 -0.51 -36.10 25.37
N LYS A 50 -0.02 -37.33 25.15
CA LYS A 50 -0.61 -38.32 24.24
C LYS A 50 -1.02 -39.59 24.97
N THR A 51 -2.10 -40.20 24.49
CA THR A 51 -2.45 -41.54 24.93
C THR A 51 -1.58 -42.57 24.13
N LYS A 52 -1.45 -43.80 24.64
CA LYS A 52 -0.73 -44.87 23.96
C LYS A 52 -1.26 -45.12 22.54
N GLU A 53 -2.58 -45.05 22.35
CA GLU A 53 -3.20 -45.21 21.02
C GLU A 53 -2.86 -44.07 20.05
N GLU A 54 -2.70 -42.84 20.58
CA GLU A 54 -2.28 -41.66 19.80
C GLU A 54 -0.79 -41.77 19.41
N GLU A 55 0.06 -42.28 20.30
CA GLU A 55 1.46 -42.53 20.02
C GLU A 55 1.65 -43.62 18.96
N ASP A 56 0.89 -44.72 19.07
CA ASP A 56 0.92 -45.81 18.08
C ASP A 56 0.48 -45.31 16.69
N LEU A 57 -0.52 -44.46 16.61
CA LEU A 57 -0.95 -43.85 15.35
C LEU A 57 0.12 -42.92 14.75
N ILE A 58 0.81 -42.14 15.58
CA ILE A 58 1.90 -41.26 15.12
C ILE A 58 3.06 -42.09 14.58
N ASN A 59 3.48 -43.10 15.29
CA ASN A 59 4.56 -44.03 14.86
C ASN A 59 4.22 -44.72 13.53
N LEU A 60 2.99 -45.13 13.36
CA LEU A 60 2.49 -45.71 12.11
C LEU A 60 2.51 -44.71 10.96
N TYR A 61 2.11 -43.45 11.22
CA TYR A 61 2.14 -42.35 10.25
C TYR A 61 3.59 -41.98 9.87
N GLU A 62 4.49 -41.93 10.83
CA GLU A 62 5.93 -41.69 10.57
C GLU A 62 6.55 -42.82 9.74
N THR A 63 6.14 -44.08 9.97
CA THR A 63 6.54 -45.21 9.15
C THR A 63 6.07 -45.10 7.70
N LEU A 64 4.84 -44.59 7.49
CA LEU A 64 4.31 -44.31 6.14
C LEU A 64 5.11 -43.22 5.46
N THR A 65 5.32 -42.09 6.16
CA THR A 65 6.03 -40.92 5.61
C THR A 65 7.53 -41.19 5.38
N SER A 66 8.16 -42.02 6.19
CA SER A 66 9.55 -42.45 5.97
C SER A 66 9.70 -43.33 4.72
N LYS A 67 8.68 -44.14 4.40
CA LYS A 67 8.62 -44.88 3.14
C LYS A 67 8.38 -43.99 1.93
N GLU A 68 7.54 -42.96 2.09
CA GLU A 68 7.31 -41.94 1.06
C GLU A 68 8.59 -41.13 0.75
N THR A 69 9.39 -40.80 1.78
CA THR A 69 10.68 -40.10 1.62
C THR A 69 11.76 -41.02 0.99
N LYS A 70 11.71 -42.32 1.24
CA LYS A 70 12.64 -43.27 0.59
C LYS A 70 12.29 -43.55 -0.88
N SER A 71 11.02 -43.37 -1.28
CA SER A 71 10.61 -43.53 -2.70
C SER A 71 10.88 -42.26 -3.53
N THR A 72 11.31 -41.17 -2.93
CA THR A 72 11.69 -39.90 -3.56
C THR A 72 13.19 -39.61 -3.54
N ASN A 73 14.05 -40.59 -3.30
CA ASN A 73 15.43 -40.51 -3.74
C ASN A 73 15.44 -40.52 -5.27
N ILE A 74 15.20 -39.34 -5.87
CA ILE A 74 15.56 -39.07 -7.25
C ILE A 74 17.10 -39.01 -7.19
N GLU A 75 17.74 -40.06 -7.64
CA GLU A 75 19.13 -40.01 -8.05
C GLU A 75 19.30 -38.76 -8.88
N THR A 76 20.14 -37.86 -8.41
CA THR A 76 20.69 -36.80 -9.26
C THR A 76 21.47 -37.56 -10.33
N ASP A 77 20.91 -37.59 -11.54
CA ASP A 77 21.52 -38.26 -12.66
C ASP A 77 22.82 -37.50 -12.95
N ASP A 78 23.98 -38.16 -12.76
CA ASP A 78 25.34 -37.64 -12.98
C ASP A 78 25.57 -37.13 -14.42
N ARG A 79 24.57 -37.24 -15.29
CA ARG A 79 24.58 -36.83 -16.70
C ARG A 79 24.12 -35.39 -16.94
N SER A 80 23.62 -34.68 -15.93
CA SER A 80 23.26 -33.25 -16.07
C SER A 80 24.49 -32.38 -15.88
N THR A 81 24.74 -31.45 -16.80
CA THR A 81 25.91 -30.55 -16.76
C THR A 81 25.47 -29.11 -16.60
N ILE A 82 26.17 -28.38 -15.75
CA ILE A 82 26.04 -26.93 -15.58
C ILE A 82 27.41 -26.33 -15.78
N THR A 83 27.55 -25.39 -16.70
CA THR A 83 28.82 -24.73 -17.04
C THR A 83 28.66 -23.23 -16.81
N GLU A 84 29.55 -22.63 -16.05
CA GLU A 84 29.68 -21.19 -15.90
C GLU A 84 30.31 -20.57 -17.14
N ILE A 85 29.74 -19.47 -17.62
CA ILE A 85 30.29 -18.63 -18.67
C ILE A 85 30.76 -17.35 -18.01
N ARG A 86 32.08 -17.07 -18.11
CA ARG A 86 32.70 -15.89 -17.52
C ARG A 86 33.25 -14.98 -18.63
N ASP A 87 33.29 -13.68 -18.36
CA ASP A 87 33.91 -12.70 -19.24
C ASP A 87 35.45 -12.89 -19.26
N ASP A 88 36.01 -12.97 -20.42
CA ASP A 88 37.47 -13.22 -20.62
C ASP A 88 38.36 -12.13 -20.04
N SER A 89 37.84 -10.89 -19.91
CA SER A 89 38.60 -9.72 -19.48
C SER A 89 38.51 -9.44 -17.99
N THR A 90 37.32 -9.64 -17.44
CA THR A 90 37.01 -9.32 -16.01
C THR A 90 36.93 -10.55 -15.13
N ASN A 91 36.83 -11.75 -15.72
CA ASN A 91 36.55 -13.02 -15.03
C ASN A 91 35.20 -13.03 -14.26
N GLU A 92 34.34 -12.02 -14.49
CA GLU A 92 33.00 -12.00 -13.88
C GLU A 92 32.08 -13.05 -14.53
N LEU A 93 31.20 -13.63 -13.74
CA LEU A 93 30.20 -14.57 -14.24
C LEU A 93 29.16 -13.83 -15.08
N VAL A 94 28.99 -14.25 -16.33
CA VAL A 94 28.03 -13.68 -17.28
C VAL A 94 26.75 -14.53 -17.33
N ALA A 95 26.90 -15.84 -17.39
CA ALA A 95 25.77 -16.75 -17.55
C ALA A 95 26.08 -18.16 -17.07
N TYR A 96 25.02 -18.94 -16.87
CA TYR A 96 25.07 -20.40 -16.66
C TYR A 96 24.46 -21.11 -17.86
N LYS A 97 25.25 -21.89 -18.58
CA LYS A 97 24.75 -22.85 -19.59
C LYS A 97 24.47 -24.18 -18.92
N PHE A 98 23.32 -24.78 -19.22
CA PHE A 98 22.94 -26.05 -18.65
C PHE A 98 22.39 -27.03 -19.68
N GLU A 99 22.67 -28.31 -19.43
CA GLU A 99 22.06 -29.43 -20.12
C GLU A 99 21.57 -30.44 -19.06
N ILE A 100 20.23 -30.56 -18.95
CA ILE A 100 19.61 -31.36 -17.92
C ILE A 100 19.00 -32.61 -18.54
N TYR A 101 19.53 -33.75 -18.15
CA TYR A 101 19.10 -35.04 -18.64
C TYR A 101 17.63 -35.35 -18.29
N ARG A 102 16.94 -35.94 -19.25
CA ARG A 102 15.59 -36.52 -19.11
C ARG A 102 15.57 -37.95 -19.58
N ARG A 103 15.02 -38.84 -18.77
CA ARG A 103 14.82 -40.24 -19.16
C ARG A 103 13.79 -40.28 -20.30
N ASP A 104 14.15 -40.94 -21.40
CA ASP A 104 13.29 -41.14 -22.59
C ASP A 104 12.84 -39.89 -23.32
N LYS A 105 13.52 -38.74 -23.14
CA LYS A 105 13.26 -37.45 -23.81
C LYS A 105 14.56 -36.73 -24.10
N GLU A 106 14.52 -35.81 -25.07
CA GLU A 106 15.60 -34.89 -25.33
C GLU A 106 15.98 -34.08 -24.07
N PRO A 107 17.26 -33.82 -23.83
CA PRO A 107 17.70 -33.06 -22.67
C PRO A 107 17.12 -31.63 -22.69
N ILE A 108 16.97 -31.01 -21.52
CA ILE A 108 16.63 -29.58 -21.43
C ILE A 108 17.93 -28.81 -21.55
N ILE A 109 18.10 -28.08 -22.64
CA ILE A 109 19.25 -27.22 -22.88
C ILE A 109 18.82 -25.77 -22.74
N GLY A 110 19.61 -24.96 -22.04
CA GLY A 110 19.33 -23.56 -21.86
C GLY A 110 20.47 -22.77 -21.27
N THR A 111 20.23 -21.47 -21.13
CA THR A 111 21.18 -20.54 -20.54
C THR A 111 20.41 -19.57 -19.67
N PHE A 112 20.88 -19.32 -18.45
CA PHE A 112 20.44 -18.22 -17.63
C PHE A 112 21.59 -17.22 -17.48
N THR A 113 21.30 -15.95 -17.68
CA THR A 113 22.24 -14.89 -17.31
C THR A 113 22.46 -14.86 -15.79
N ALA A 114 23.54 -14.24 -15.35
CA ALA A 114 23.81 -14.06 -13.92
C ALA A 114 22.63 -13.35 -13.22
N ASP A 115 22.03 -12.33 -13.85
CA ASP A 115 20.91 -11.58 -13.31
C ASP A 115 19.61 -12.41 -13.25
N GLU A 116 19.33 -13.22 -14.26
CA GLU A 116 18.18 -14.15 -14.22
C GLU A 116 18.35 -15.19 -13.12
N MET A 117 19.56 -15.71 -12.95
CA MET A 117 19.84 -16.65 -11.86
C MET A 117 19.67 -15.97 -10.50
N GLN A 118 20.19 -14.77 -10.30
CA GLN A 118 19.98 -13.99 -9.09
C GLN A 118 18.48 -13.73 -8.85
N SER A 119 17.74 -13.39 -9.89
CA SER A 119 16.28 -13.21 -9.80
C SER A 119 15.55 -14.49 -9.37
N ILE A 120 15.94 -15.65 -9.87
CA ILE A 120 15.37 -16.95 -9.46
C ILE A 120 15.61 -17.19 -7.96
N TYR A 121 16.84 -16.97 -7.47
CA TYR A 121 17.15 -17.09 -6.04
C TYR A 121 16.32 -16.12 -5.19
N ALA A 122 16.31 -14.84 -5.54
CA ALA A 122 15.58 -13.81 -4.80
C ALA A 122 14.07 -14.08 -4.76
N MET A 123 13.48 -14.50 -5.88
CA MET A 123 12.05 -14.77 -5.96
C MET A 123 11.63 -16.10 -5.31
N TYR A 124 12.45 -17.13 -5.42
CA TYR A 124 12.05 -18.47 -4.97
C TYR A 124 12.36 -18.72 -3.51
N SER A 125 13.45 -18.20 -2.95
CA SER A 125 13.83 -18.45 -1.56
C SER A 125 12.86 -17.81 -0.55
N TYR A 126 12.74 -18.37 0.67
CA TYR A 126 11.96 -17.76 1.75
C TYR A 126 12.58 -16.46 2.28
N TYR A 127 13.88 -16.30 2.12
CA TYR A 127 14.60 -15.07 2.51
C TYR A 127 14.45 -13.95 1.47
N GLY A 128 13.96 -14.29 0.25
CA GLY A 128 13.57 -13.38 -0.78
C GLY A 128 12.05 -13.17 -0.82
N GLU A 129 11.42 -13.33 -1.97
CA GLU A 129 9.97 -13.14 -2.13
C GLU A 129 9.14 -14.37 -1.72
N GLY A 130 9.75 -15.52 -1.62
CA GLY A 130 9.11 -16.78 -1.23
C GLY A 130 8.06 -17.29 -2.22
N LEU A 131 8.13 -16.89 -3.49
CA LEU A 131 7.19 -17.30 -4.54
C LEU A 131 7.19 -18.82 -4.76
N THR A 132 6.08 -19.37 -5.22
CA THR A 132 5.97 -20.78 -5.59
C THR A 132 6.69 -21.07 -6.90
N GLN A 133 7.14 -22.30 -7.11
CA GLN A 133 7.74 -22.75 -8.39
C GLN A 133 6.85 -22.38 -9.60
N ARG A 134 5.53 -22.49 -9.45
CA ARG A 134 4.57 -22.14 -10.51
C ARG A 134 4.55 -20.65 -10.82
N GLN A 135 4.76 -19.79 -9.82
CA GLN A 135 4.81 -18.34 -10.03
C GLN A 135 6.11 -17.94 -10.70
N VAL A 136 7.24 -18.45 -10.22
CA VAL A 136 8.55 -18.16 -10.84
C VAL A 136 8.64 -18.72 -12.25
N SER A 137 8.16 -19.96 -12.52
CA SER A 137 8.19 -20.55 -13.87
C SER A 137 7.39 -19.77 -14.92
N ARG A 138 6.43 -18.93 -14.54
CA ARG A 138 5.70 -18.08 -15.49
C ARG A 138 6.55 -16.95 -16.10
N LEU A 139 7.65 -16.63 -15.46
CA LEU A 139 8.62 -15.64 -15.95
C LEU A 139 9.59 -16.25 -16.97
N PHE A 140 9.61 -17.60 -17.09
CA PHE A 140 10.42 -18.37 -18.00
C PHE A 140 9.51 -19.29 -18.82
N PRO A 141 8.68 -18.71 -19.73
CA PRO A 141 7.62 -19.43 -20.46
C PRO A 141 8.14 -20.50 -21.44
N GLU A 142 9.42 -20.43 -21.80
CA GLU A 142 10.11 -21.42 -22.62
C GLU A 142 10.24 -22.77 -21.95
N TYR A 143 10.15 -22.84 -20.59
CA TYR A 143 10.21 -24.08 -19.83
C TYR A 143 8.84 -24.46 -19.28
N SER A 144 8.43 -25.72 -19.50
CA SER A 144 7.25 -26.24 -18.79
C SER A 144 7.50 -26.22 -17.27
N LEU A 145 6.42 -26.14 -16.48
CA LEU A 145 6.54 -26.21 -15.00
C LEU A 145 7.31 -27.46 -14.52
N VAL A 146 7.18 -28.59 -15.23
CA VAL A 146 7.88 -29.84 -14.90
C VAL A 146 9.36 -29.71 -15.20
N ASP A 147 9.70 -29.11 -16.33
CA ASP A 147 11.09 -28.89 -16.72
C ASP A 147 11.75 -27.85 -15.84
N PHE A 148 11.07 -26.75 -15.53
CA PHE A 148 11.56 -25.74 -14.60
C PHE A 148 11.85 -26.30 -13.20
N ARG A 149 11.03 -27.24 -12.71
CA ARG A 149 11.31 -27.97 -11.45
C ARG A 149 12.59 -28.81 -11.52
N ARG A 150 12.88 -29.40 -12.67
CA ARG A 150 14.13 -30.14 -12.87
C ARG A 150 15.34 -29.23 -12.90
N ILE A 151 15.19 -28.06 -13.57
CA ILE A 151 16.21 -27.01 -13.58
C ILE A 151 16.55 -26.59 -12.16
N LEU A 152 15.54 -26.19 -11.35
CA LEU A 152 15.77 -25.79 -9.96
C LEU A 152 16.50 -26.87 -9.13
N ARG A 153 16.18 -28.14 -9.37
CA ARG A 153 16.85 -29.24 -8.68
C ARG A 153 18.30 -29.40 -9.13
N ALA A 154 18.57 -29.31 -10.43
CA ALA A 154 19.93 -29.43 -10.96
C ALA A 154 20.84 -28.31 -10.41
N PHE A 155 20.29 -27.10 -10.27
CA PHE A 155 20.99 -25.99 -9.62
C PHE A 155 20.95 -26.03 -8.07
N ASN A 156 20.36 -27.05 -7.48
CA ASN A 156 20.18 -27.20 -6.03
C ASN A 156 19.45 -26.00 -5.38
N ILE A 157 18.54 -25.35 -6.12
CA ILE A 157 17.78 -24.21 -5.64
C ILE A 157 16.54 -24.71 -4.86
N THR A 158 16.51 -24.43 -3.57
CA THR A 158 15.45 -24.83 -2.64
C THR A 158 14.82 -23.62 -1.98
N LYS A 159 13.68 -23.80 -1.29
CA LYS A 159 13.07 -22.73 -0.50
C LYS A 159 13.95 -22.22 0.65
N SER A 160 14.83 -23.05 1.16
CA SER A 160 15.75 -22.75 2.27
C SER A 160 17.11 -22.22 1.81
N CYS A 161 17.36 -22.08 0.50
CA CYS A 161 18.58 -21.46 0.01
C CYS A 161 18.62 -19.96 0.33
N SER A 162 19.81 -19.35 0.25
CA SER A 162 19.97 -17.90 0.32
C SER A 162 19.13 -17.22 -0.76
N CYS A 163 18.75 -15.95 -0.56
CA CYS A 163 18.18 -15.10 -1.59
C CYS A 163 19.23 -14.61 -2.62
N PHE A 164 20.50 -14.92 -2.38
CA PHE A 164 21.61 -14.58 -3.27
C PHE A 164 22.13 -15.82 -3.98
N ALA A 165 22.31 -15.69 -5.29
CA ALA A 165 22.97 -16.71 -6.10
C ALA A 165 24.49 -16.79 -5.75
N PRO A 166 25.16 -17.95 -5.98
CA PRO A 166 26.56 -18.13 -5.59
C PRO A 166 27.50 -17.03 -6.07
N HIS A 167 27.37 -16.56 -7.29
CA HIS A 167 28.21 -15.52 -7.87
C HIS A 167 28.10 -14.16 -7.17
N MET A 168 27.01 -13.89 -6.44
CA MET A 168 26.87 -12.66 -5.65
C MET A 168 27.88 -12.60 -4.51
N TYR A 169 28.22 -13.75 -3.91
CA TYR A 169 29.24 -13.85 -2.86
C TYR A 169 30.67 -13.65 -3.40
N GLU A 170 30.90 -13.81 -4.70
CA GLU A 170 32.17 -13.49 -5.35
C GLU A 170 32.30 -11.98 -5.66
N LYS A 171 31.16 -11.32 -5.90
CA LYS A 171 31.12 -9.92 -6.37
C LYS A 171 30.99 -8.89 -5.23
N TYR A 172 30.34 -9.24 -4.12
CA TYR A 172 29.99 -8.32 -3.05
C TYR A 172 30.55 -8.77 -1.71
N THR A 173 30.93 -7.80 -0.85
CA THR A 173 31.35 -8.08 0.52
C THR A 173 30.17 -8.55 1.38
N GLU A 174 30.44 -9.19 2.51
CA GLU A 174 29.42 -9.65 3.45
C GLU A 174 28.53 -8.49 3.94
N GLU A 175 29.11 -7.32 4.22
CA GLU A 175 28.38 -6.11 4.63
C GLU A 175 27.44 -5.60 3.53
N GLN A 176 27.89 -5.61 2.26
CA GLN A 176 27.06 -5.21 1.12
C GLN A 176 25.89 -6.17 0.90
N LEU A 177 26.12 -7.48 1.05
CA LEU A 177 25.07 -8.50 0.95
C LEU A 177 24.07 -8.37 2.11
N GLU A 178 24.55 -8.04 3.31
CA GLU A 178 23.68 -7.81 4.48
C GLU A 178 22.78 -6.58 4.27
N GLU A 179 23.32 -5.48 3.75
CA GLU A 179 22.54 -4.29 3.39
C GLU A 179 21.49 -4.60 2.32
N MET A 180 21.88 -5.33 1.26
CA MET A 180 20.95 -5.78 0.22
C MET A 180 19.85 -6.71 0.80
N HIS A 181 20.19 -7.57 1.76
CA HIS A 181 19.23 -8.46 2.42
C HIS A 181 18.23 -7.67 3.27
N LEU A 182 18.69 -6.64 3.98
CA LEU A 182 17.81 -5.75 4.75
C LEU A 182 16.81 -5.05 3.81
N ARG A 183 17.26 -4.51 2.68
CA ARG A 183 16.39 -3.91 1.66
C ARG A 183 15.36 -4.90 1.09
N ILE A 184 15.76 -6.14 0.83
CA ILE A 184 14.83 -7.20 0.39
C ILE A 184 13.77 -7.48 1.46
N LYS A 185 14.16 -7.55 2.73
CA LYS A 185 13.23 -7.77 3.86
C LYS A 185 12.24 -6.62 4.01
N GLU A 186 12.71 -5.36 3.93
CA GLU A 186 11.88 -4.17 3.98
C GLU A 186 10.87 -4.15 2.84
N ASN A 187 11.30 -4.37 1.60
CA ASN A 187 10.42 -4.45 0.44
C ASN A 187 9.37 -5.57 0.57
N ASN A 188 9.74 -6.73 1.11
CA ASN A 188 8.81 -7.83 1.34
C ASN A 188 7.80 -7.52 2.46
N PHE A 189 8.24 -6.78 3.49
CA PHE A 189 7.36 -6.30 4.55
C PHE A 189 6.33 -5.31 3.99
N LEU A 190 6.75 -4.36 3.16
CA LEU A 190 5.88 -3.39 2.49
C LEU A 190 4.88 -4.06 1.55
N LYS A 191 5.33 -4.97 0.68
CA LYS A 191 4.44 -5.78 -0.19
C LYS A 191 3.41 -6.60 0.61
N LYS A 192 3.78 -7.07 1.81
CA LYS A 192 2.86 -7.80 2.69
C LYS A 192 1.85 -6.87 3.36
N ALA A 193 2.27 -5.67 3.76
CA ALA A 193 1.40 -4.63 4.30
C ALA A 193 0.37 -4.20 3.25
N GLU A 194 0.82 -3.91 2.03
CA GLU A 194 -0.02 -3.59 0.87
C GLU A 194 -1.06 -4.67 0.57
N LYS A 195 -0.65 -5.94 0.58
CA LYS A 195 -1.57 -7.06 0.36
C LYS A 195 -2.64 -7.16 1.44
N ASN A 196 -2.31 -6.84 2.68
CA ASN A 196 -3.28 -6.78 3.76
C ASN A 196 -4.23 -5.60 3.58
N GLU A 197 -3.72 -4.44 3.21
CA GLU A 197 -4.51 -3.24 2.90
C GLU A 197 -5.52 -3.48 1.77
N ILE A 198 -5.12 -4.13 0.68
CA ILE A 198 -6.02 -4.56 -0.40
C ILE A 198 -7.12 -5.50 0.12
N LYS A 199 -6.77 -6.40 1.04
CA LYS A 199 -7.74 -7.31 1.65
C LYS A 199 -8.76 -6.56 2.49
N ASP A 200 -8.32 -5.55 3.23
CA ASP A 200 -9.16 -4.72 4.08
C ASP A 200 -10.07 -3.81 3.22
N LEU A 201 -9.53 -3.21 2.15
CA LEU A 201 -10.32 -2.53 1.11
C LEU A 201 -11.44 -3.41 0.54
N LYS A 202 -11.11 -4.64 0.16
CA LYS A 202 -12.11 -5.60 -0.34
C LYS A 202 -13.18 -5.92 0.69
N ALA A 203 -12.84 -5.97 1.98
CA ALA A 203 -13.80 -6.18 3.06
C ALA A 203 -14.71 -4.97 3.26
N ILE A 204 -14.18 -3.75 3.19
CA ILE A 204 -14.95 -2.50 3.24
C ILE A 204 -15.92 -2.42 2.07
N ILE A 205 -15.45 -2.67 0.84
CA ILE A 205 -16.29 -2.70 -0.37
C ILE A 205 -17.42 -3.73 -0.24
N ALA A 206 -17.12 -4.93 0.29
CA ALA A 206 -18.13 -5.95 0.52
C ALA A 206 -19.19 -5.53 1.54
N ASN A 207 -18.80 -4.73 2.55
CA ASN A 207 -19.73 -4.17 3.52
C ASN A 207 -20.60 -3.05 2.92
N LEU A 208 -19.98 -2.15 2.14
CA LEU A 208 -20.68 -1.09 1.39
C LEU A 208 -21.70 -1.69 0.40
N ALA A 209 -21.33 -2.74 -0.31
CA ALA A 209 -22.21 -3.45 -1.25
C ALA A 209 -23.43 -4.09 -0.58
N LYS A 210 -23.31 -4.56 0.67
CA LYS A 210 -24.44 -5.10 1.43
C LYS A 210 -25.52 -4.04 1.71
N ASN A 211 -25.16 -2.79 1.77
CA ASN A 211 -26.06 -1.66 2.02
C ASN A 211 -26.78 -1.15 0.77
N LYS A 212 -26.70 -1.86 -0.36
CA LYS A 212 -27.44 -1.66 -1.64
C LYS A 212 -27.21 -0.32 -2.36
N SER A 213 -26.21 0.49 -1.99
CA SER A 213 -25.99 1.82 -2.58
C SER A 213 -24.84 1.89 -3.59
N VAL A 214 -24.12 0.80 -3.84
CA VAL A 214 -22.92 0.79 -4.70
C VAL A 214 -23.00 -0.33 -5.74
N ASP A 215 -22.68 -0.01 -6.99
CA ASP A 215 -22.46 -0.98 -8.05
C ASP A 215 -21.16 -1.74 -7.79
N TYR A 216 -21.28 -2.90 -7.13
CA TYR A 216 -20.18 -3.72 -6.63
C TYR A 216 -19.21 -4.16 -7.73
N GLU A 217 -19.72 -4.49 -8.93
CA GLU A 217 -18.88 -4.96 -10.03
C GLU A 217 -17.96 -3.84 -10.54
N LYS A 218 -18.48 -2.62 -10.67
CA LYS A 218 -17.70 -1.45 -11.10
C LYS A 218 -16.63 -1.06 -10.06
N PHE A 219 -16.98 -1.10 -8.78
CA PHE A 219 -16.00 -0.91 -7.69
C PHE A 219 -14.96 -2.01 -7.63
N ARG A 220 -15.34 -3.25 -7.87
CA ARG A 220 -14.42 -4.37 -7.93
C ARG A 220 -13.44 -4.23 -9.09
N GLU A 221 -13.88 -3.87 -10.28
CA GLU A 221 -13.01 -3.60 -11.43
C GLU A 221 -12.01 -2.48 -11.14
N ILE A 222 -12.45 -1.42 -10.48
CA ILE A 222 -11.62 -0.29 -10.09
C ILE A 222 -10.54 -0.72 -9.07
N VAL A 223 -10.91 -1.47 -8.03
CA VAL A 223 -9.96 -1.98 -7.04
C VAL A 223 -9.00 -2.98 -7.67
N GLU A 224 -9.47 -3.88 -8.52
CA GLU A 224 -8.61 -4.85 -9.22
C GLU A 224 -7.65 -4.16 -10.21
N SER A 225 -8.04 -3.04 -10.80
CA SER A 225 -7.15 -2.22 -11.63
C SER A 225 -6.11 -1.48 -10.78
N SER A 226 -6.49 -1.00 -9.59
CA SER A 226 -5.59 -0.27 -8.66
C SER A 226 -4.55 -1.19 -8.02
N THR A 227 -4.85 -2.48 -7.84
CA THR A 227 -3.92 -3.46 -7.24
C THR A 227 -2.75 -3.85 -8.15
N LYS A 228 -2.74 -3.38 -9.39
CA LYS A 228 -1.61 -3.58 -10.33
C LYS A 228 -0.57 -2.46 -10.25
N THR A 229 -0.78 -1.47 -9.41
CA THR A 229 0.10 -0.31 -9.29
C THR A 229 1.21 -0.61 -8.28
N GLU A 230 2.45 -0.59 -8.70
CA GLU A 230 3.60 -0.57 -7.79
C GLU A 230 3.60 0.77 -7.06
N TYR A 231 3.40 0.73 -5.73
CA TYR A 231 3.61 1.91 -4.89
C TYR A 231 5.11 2.16 -4.80
N LYS A 232 5.56 3.24 -5.41
CA LYS A 232 6.88 3.78 -5.11
C LYS A 232 6.81 4.45 -3.75
N GLU A 233 7.71 4.09 -2.84
CA GLU A 233 7.90 4.82 -1.59
C GLU A 233 8.14 6.28 -1.92
N LEU A 234 7.50 7.19 -1.17
CA LEU A 234 7.92 8.58 -1.16
C LEU A 234 9.37 8.60 -0.65
N PRO A 235 10.32 9.14 -1.42
CA PRO A 235 11.69 9.24 -0.93
C PRO A 235 11.67 10.09 0.33
N VAL A 236 12.10 9.51 1.44
CA VAL A 236 12.13 10.16 2.77
C VAL A 236 13.11 11.35 2.78
N GLU A 237 14.02 11.39 1.82
CA GLU A 237 14.98 12.48 1.67
C GLU A 237 15.17 12.79 0.17
N LEU A 238 14.58 13.90 -0.26
CA LEU A 238 15.02 14.57 -1.47
C LEU A 238 16.15 15.52 -1.06
N ASN A 239 17.39 15.08 -1.24
CA ASN A 239 18.56 15.94 -1.07
C ASN A 239 18.57 16.99 -2.20
N ASN A 240 18.02 18.16 -1.89
CA ASN A 240 17.92 19.30 -2.80
C ASN A 240 19.19 20.14 -2.87
N GLN A 241 20.37 19.55 -2.95
CA GLN A 241 21.60 20.34 -2.89
C GLN A 241 21.94 21.12 -4.16
N ASP A 242 21.31 20.86 -5.31
CA ASP A 242 21.69 21.50 -6.59
C ASP A 242 20.54 22.03 -7.46
N ASN A 243 19.31 22.18 -6.96
CA ASN A 243 18.18 22.61 -7.77
C ASN A 243 17.93 24.11 -7.72
N ASN A 244 17.95 24.76 -8.90
CA ASN A 244 17.63 26.19 -9.06
C ASN A 244 16.15 26.54 -8.83
N TYR A 245 15.25 25.55 -8.82
CA TYR A 245 13.82 25.73 -8.69
C TYR A 245 13.34 25.41 -7.29
N PRO A 246 12.36 26.15 -6.75
CA PRO A 246 11.75 25.87 -5.44
C PRO A 246 10.82 24.66 -5.50
N ASP A 247 10.45 24.11 -4.35
CA ASP A 247 9.35 23.18 -4.21
C ASP A 247 8.04 23.93 -3.94
N LEU A 248 6.92 23.40 -4.44
CA LEU A 248 5.58 23.94 -4.23
C LEU A 248 4.75 22.94 -3.42
N ILE A 249 4.13 23.41 -2.33
CA ILE A 249 3.12 22.65 -1.59
C ILE A 249 1.77 23.34 -1.81
N ILE A 250 0.76 22.62 -2.28
CA ILE A 250 -0.63 23.06 -2.40
C ILE A 250 -1.44 22.36 -1.32
N TRP A 251 -1.96 23.11 -0.36
CA TRP A 251 -2.75 22.58 0.75
C TRP A 251 -4.23 22.57 0.37
N LEU A 252 -4.77 21.41 0.05
CA LEU A 252 -6.19 21.19 -0.16
C LEU A 252 -6.82 20.73 1.15
N SER A 253 -7.94 21.31 1.53
CA SER A 253 -8.71 20.92 2.70
C SER A 253 -10.19 21.19 2.48
N ASP A 254 -11.01 20.35 3.08
CA ASP A 254 -12.45 20.59 3.17
C ASP A 254 -13.06 20.86 1.79
N LEU A 255 -12.85 19.92 0.84
CA LEU A 255 -13.42 20.02 -0.49
C LEU A 255 -14.93 19.75 -0.46
N HIS A 256 -15.40 18.90 0.46
CA HIS A 256 -16.80 18.54 0.63
C HIS A 256 -17.52 18.28 -0.69
N ILE A 257 -16.94 17.45 -1.56
CA ILE A 257 -17.57 17.09 -2.82
C ILE A 257 -18.83 16.26 -2.52
N GLY A 258 -19.97 16.72 -3.00
CA GLY A 258 -21.30 16.24 -2.63
C GLY A 258 -22.12 17.28 -1.86
N ALA A 259 -21.46 18.18 -1.13
CA ALA A 259 -22.14 19.27 -0.46
C ALA A 259 -22.96 20.14 -1.42
N TYR A 260 -24.10 20.59 -0.96
CA TYR A 260 -24.97 21.43 -1.72
C TYR A 260 -25.41 22.65 -0.92
N ASN A 261 -25.11 23.83 -1.44
CA ASN A 261 -25.70 25.10 -0.96
C ASN A 261 -26.78 25.50 -1.91
N ALA A 262 -28.04 25.41 -1.47
CA ALA A 262 -29.13 26.03 -2.19
C ALA A 262 -28.90 27.56 -2.27
N LYS A 263 -29.13 28.14 -3.45
CA LYS A 263 -28.91 29.56 -3.73
C LYS A 263 -29.67 30.50 -2.76
N TYR A 264 -30.63 29.96 -2.04
CA TYR A 264 -31.46 30.71 -1.07
C TYR A 264 -31.64 29.84 0.19
N SER A 265 -30.84 30.07 1.20
CA SER A 265 -31.22 29.68 2.55
C SER A 265 -31.96 30.83 3.23
N SER A 266 -32.87 30.48 4.15
CA SER A 266 -33.85 31.44 4.72
C SER A 266 -33.27 32.65 5.45
N PHE A 267 -31.98 32.71 5.73
CA PHE A 267 -31.35 33.79 6.50
C PHE A 267 -30.13 34.43 5.87
N ILE A 268 -29.39 33.71 5.00
CA ILE A 268 -28.14 34.21 4.44
C ILE A 268 -27.98 33.70 3.01
N GLN A 269 -27.64 34.61 2.10
CA GLN A 269 -27.33 34.26 0.73
C GLN A 269 -25.94 33.60 0.71
N LEU A 270 -25.89 32.27 0.60
CA LEU A 270 -24.65 31.52 0.43
C LEU A 270 -24.28 31.48 -1.05
N PRO A 271 -22.96 31.49 -1.37
CA PRO A 271 -22.52 31.18 -2.72
C PRO A 271 -22.95 29.76 -3.09
N SER A 272 -23.33 29.58 -4.36
CA SER A 272 -23.58 28.24 -4.90
C SER A 272 -22.34 27.38 -4.72
N TYR A 273 -22.53 26.16 -4.30
CA TYR A 273 -21.48 25.15 -4.22
C TYR A 273 -21.98 23.86 -4.87
N ASP A 274 -21.40 23.52 -5.99
CA ASP A 274 -21.69 22.36 -6.81
C ASP A 274 -20.44 21.90 -7.55
N ILE A 275 -20.53 20.82 -8.31
CA ILE A 275 -19.39 20.26 -9.06
C ILE A 275 -18.75 21.28 -10.02
N LYS A 276 -19.57 22.13 -10.65
CA LYS A 276 -19.06 23.16 -11.57
C LYS A 276 -18.24 24.21 -10.83
N GLU A 277 -18.71 24.64 -9.67
CA GLU A 277 -17.98 25.61 -8.84
C GLU A 277 -16.67 24.99 -8.30
N ILE A 278 -16.69 23.72 -7.88
CA ILE A 278 -15.48 22.99 -7.44
C ILE A 278 -14.44 22.96 -8.56
N LYS A 279 -14.81 22.56 -9.77
CA LYS A 279 -13.90 22.57 -10.93
C LYS A 279 -13.37 23.97 -11.25
N SER A 280 -14.20 24.99 -11.15
CA SER A 280 -13.79 26.40 -11.31
C SER A 280 -12.72 26.80 -10.29
N ARG A 281 -12.89 26.45 -9.01
CA ARG A 281 -11.94 26.75 -7.94
C ARG A 281 -10.62 25.99 -8.15
N LEU A 282 -10.67 24.70 -8.49
CA LEU A 282 -9.50 23.89 -8.82
C LEU A 282 -8.72 24.44 -10.03
N SER A 283 -9.44 24.85 -11.09
CA SER A 283 -8.81 25.48 -12.27
C SER A 283 -8.14 26.82 -11.92
N ARG A 284 -8.71 27.59 -11.01
CA ARG A 284 -8.12 28.85 -10.53
C ARG A 284 -6.82 28.60 -9.75
N ILE A 285 -6.76 27.53 -8.96
CA ILE A 285 -5.51 27.14 -8.28
C ILE A 285 -4.42 26.89 -9.32
N VAL A 286 -4.68 26.04 -10.32
CA VAL A 286 -3.72 25.76 -11.38
C VAL A 286 -3.28 27.03 -12.11
N SER A 287 -4.23 27.90 -12.43
CA SER A 287 -3.96 29.17 -13.13
C SER A 287 -3.02 30.09 -12.35
N SER A 288 -3.01 30.01 -11.03
CA SER A 288 -2.11 30.80 -10.18
C SER A 288 -0.65 30.38 -10.31
N PHE A 289 -0.37 29.18 -10.79
CA PHE A 289 0.97 28.62 -10.94
C PHE A 289 1.35 28.33 -12.39
N ALA A 290 0.45 28.62 -13.35
CA ALA A 290 0.68 28.34 -14.77
C ALA A 290 1.95 29.02 -15.30
N GLY A 291 2.75 28.27 -16.06
CA GLY A 291 4.02 28.74 -16.64
C GLY A 291 5.17 28.89 -15.64
N GLN A 292 4.96 28.59 -14.36
CA GLN A 292 6.01 28.57 -13.36
C GLN A 292 6.71 27.20 -13.33
N SER A 293 7.95 27.19 -12.80
CA SER A 293 8.78 25.98 -12.72
C SER A 293 9.11 25.65 -11.27
N TYR A 294 8.97 24.38 -10.93
CA TYR A 294 9.24 23.86 -9.59
C TYR A 294 10.11 22.58 -9.69
N HIS A 295 10.90 22.32 -8.67
CA HIS A 295 11.59 21.03 -8.55
C HIS A 295 10.59 19.93 -8.22
N SER A 296 9.83 20.11 -7.16
CA SER A 296 8.75 19.17 -6.81
C SER A 296 7.45 19.90 -6.49
N ILE A 297 6.33 19.30 -6.87
CA ILE A 297 5.01 19.76 -6.47
C ILE A 297 4.44 18.72 -5.50
N TYR A 298 3.97 19.20 -4.36
CA TYR A 298 3.25 18.41 -3.34
C TYR A 298 1.83 18.91 -3.28
N VAL A 299 0.86 18.09 -3.68
CA VAL A 299 -0.56 18.34 -3.45
C VAL A 299 -0.96 17.58 -2.20
N VAL A 300 -1.24 18.29 -1.12
CA VAL A 300 -1.53 17.69 0.19
C VAL A 300 -3.00 17.90 0.51
N ASN A 301 -3.77 16.81 0.58
CA ASN A 301 -5.17 16.82 0.97
C ASN A 301 -5.30 16.50 2.47
N LEU A 302 -5.84 17.45 3.21
CA LEU A 302 -5.96 17.38 4.67
C LEU A 302 -7.27 16.73 5.15
N GLY A 303 -8.04 16.10 4.26
CA GLY A 303 -9.30 15.43 4.61
C GLY A 303 -10.55 16.21 4.28
N ASP A 304 -11.72 15.66 4.61
CA ASP A 304 -13.05 16.09 4.22
C ASP A 304 -13.13 16.38 2.70
N ALA A 305 -12.61 15.39 1.94
CA ALA A 305 -12.58 15.47 0.48
C ALA A 305 -13.97 15.29 -0.13
N VAL A 306 -14.79 14.42 0.47
CA VAL A 306 -16.23 14.27 0.16
C VAL A 306 -17.06 14.67 1.37
N ASP A 307 -18.33 15.05 1.16
CA ASP A 307 -19.10 15.69 2.24
C ASP A 307 -19.54 14.69 3.32
N GLY A 308 -19.85 13.45 2.97
CA GLY A 308 -20.23 12.42 3.91
C GLY A 308 -20.45 11.06 3.26
N TYR A 309 -21.14 10.19 3.98
CA TYR A 309 -21.57 8.88 3.51
C TYR A 309 -23.05 8.66 3.85
N ASN A 310 -23.87 8.28 2.86
CA ASN A 310 -25.32 8.13 3.01
C ASN A 310 -26.03 9.41 3.51
N LYS A 311 -25.54 10.57 3.12
CA LYS A 311 -26.03 11.90 3.55
C LYS A 311 -25.86 12.18 5.04
N GLU A 312 -24.89 11.55 5.65
CA GLU A 312 -24.54 11.76 7.05
C GLU A 312 -23.03 11.90 7.24
N THR A 313 -22.62 12.70 8.23
CA THR A 313 -21.22 12.75 8.64
C THR A 313 -20.82 11.44 9.30
N THR A 314 -19.65 10.90 8.99
CA THR A 314 -19.14 9.68 9.62
C THR A 314 -19.00 9.85 11.14
N ARG A 315 -18.56 11.03 11.58
CA ARG A 315 -18.47 11.37 12.98
C ARG A 315 -19.76 12.05 13.45
N GLY A 316 -20.54 11.32 14.25
CA GLY A 316 -21.74 11.84 14.91
C GLY A 316 -23.04 11.66 14.14
N GLY A 317 -22.99 11.18 12.87
CA GLY A 317 -24.21 10.87 12.09
C GLY A 317 -25.09 12.10 11.87
N HIS A 318 -24.49 13.27 11.62
CA HIS A 318 -25.27 14.48 11.33
C HIS A 318 -25.74 14.44 9.89
N GLU A 319 -27.03 14.67 9.68
CA GLU A 319 -27.64 14.75 8.35
C GLU A 319 -27.04 15.90 7.52
N LEU A 320 -26.72 15.61 6.26
CA LEU A 320 -26.12 16.53 5.30
C LEU A 320 -27.09 16.83 4.15
N PRO A 321 -27.15 18.08 3.69
CA PRO A 321 -28.03 18.47 2.59
C PRO A 321 -27.44 18.08 1.22
N GLU A 322 -27.10 16.80 1.03
CA GLU A 322 -26.56 16.28 -0.21
C GLU A 322 -27.66 15.95 -1.21
N ILE A 323 -27.45 16.29 -2.48
CA ILE A 323 -28.33 15.93 -3.59
C ILE A 323 -27.83 14.73 -4.37
N LEU A 324 -26.54 14.38 -4.24
CA LEU A 324 -25.88 13.26 -4.88
C LEU A 324 -25.96 12.02 -3.98
N ASP A 325 -25.94 10.84 -4.57
CA ASP A 325 -25.73 9.59 -3.86
C ASP A 325 -24.23 9.29 -3.72
N ASN A 326 -23.87 8.26 -2.94
CA ASN A 326 -22.48 7.90 -2.68
C ASN A 326 -21.68 7.58 -3.95
N LYS A 327 -22.34 6.98 -4.97
CA LYS A 327 -21.69 6.65 -6.24
C LYS A 327 -21.41 7.93 -7.03
N GLU A 328 -22.41 8.79 -7.14
CA GLU A 328 -22.29 10.08 -7.81
C GLU A 328 -21.23 10.98 -7.14
N ILE A 329 -21.14 10.95 -5.81
CA ILE A 329 -20.09 11.67 -5.05
C ILE A 329 -18.70 11.11 -5.40
N SER A 330 -18.53 9.78 -5.43
CA SER A 330 -17.26 9.15 -5.79
C SER A 330 -16.86 9.48 -7.23
N GLU A 331 -17.79 9.37 -8.19
CA GLU A 331 -17.54 9.71 -9.59
C GLU A 331 -17.14 11.19 -9.74
N ALA A 332 -17.86 12.09 -9.07
CA ALA A 332 -17.57 13.52 -9.08
C ALA A 332 -16.21 13.85 -8.45
N PHE A 333 -15.85 13.21 -7.34
CA PHE A 333 -14.55 13.38 -6.72
C PHE A 333 -13.41 12.98 -7.68
N ILE A 334 -13.49 11.79 -8.27
CA ILE A 334 -12.50 11.30 -9.22
C ILE A 334 -12.42 12.24 -10.43
N GLU A 335 -13.55 12.63 -11.01
CA GLU A 335 -13.60 13.52 -12.17
C GLU A 335 -12.93 14.87 -11.86
N CYS A 336 -13.30 15.53 -10.76
CA CYS A 336 -12.74 16.82 -10.36
C CYS A 336 -11.23 16.75 -10.13
N MET A 337 -10.76 15.74 -9.42
CA MET A 337 -9.34 15.60 -9.10
C MET A 337 -8.51 15.19 -10.32
N MET A 338 -9.03 14.32 -11.19
CA MET A 338 -8.35 13.95 -12.43
C MET A 338 -8.22 15.14 -13.38
N GLU A 339 -9.26 15.97 -13.51
CA GLU A 339 -9.22 17.21 -14.30
C GLU A 339 -8.21 18.21 -13.71
N PHE A 340 -8.16 18.32 -12.38
CA PHE A 340 -7.18 19.16 -11.68
C PHE A 340 -5.76 18.71 -11.99
N PHE A 341 -5.43 17.42 -11.80
CA PHE A 341 -4.09 16.90 -12.05
C PHE A 341 -3.72 16.98 -13.55
N ALA A 342 -4.63 16.63 -14.45
CA ALA A 342 -4.40 16.77 -15.90
C ALA A 342 -4.06 18.20 -16.28
N THR A 343 -4.77 19.19 -15.70
CA THR A 343 -4.52 20.62 -15.96
C THR A 343 -3.23 21.07 -15.28
N LEU A 344 -2.94 20.64 -14.06
CA LEU A 344 -1.74 20.98 -13.31
C LEU A 344 -0.48 20.48 -14.06
N THR A 345 -0.47 19.22 -14.44
CA THR A 345 0.67 18.59 -15.15
C THR A 345 0.90 19.18 -16.55
N SER A 346 -0.12 19.75 -17.18
CA SER A 346 -0.02 20.38 -18.50
C SER A 346 0.38 21.85 -18.49
N LYS A 347 0.18 22.56 -17.36
CA LYS A 347 0.39 24.02 -17.30
C LYS A 347 1.52 24.48 -16.39
N VAL A 348 2.02 23.62 -15.52
CA VAL A 348 3.11 23.91 -14.58
C VAL A 348 4.31 23.04 -14.93
N HIS A 349 5.52 23.58 -14.89
CA HIS A 349 6.74 22.82 -15.14
C HIS A 349 7.24 22.22 -13.81
N TYR A 350 7.59 20.93 -13.79
CA TYR A 350 8.07 20.24 -12.58
C TYR A 350 8.93 19.03 -12.95
N ASP A 351 9.81 18.62 -12.02
CA ASP A 351 10.56 17.38 -12.16
C ASP A 351 9.81 16.20 -11.49
N LYS A 352 9.10 16.48 -10.39
CA LYS A 352 8.33 15.46 -9.65
C LYS A 352 7.01 16.04 -9.16
N ILE A 353 5.99 15.18 -9.09
CA ILE A 353 4.69 15.54 -8.50
C ILE A 353 4.24 14.46 -7.53
N ASN A 354 3.80 14.89 -6.36
CA ASN A 354 3.40 14.02 -5.26
C ASN A 354 1.99 14.40 -4.79
N TYR A 355 1.18 13.39 -4.52
CA TYR A 355 -0.11 13.53 -3.88
C TYR A 355 -0.10 12.86 -2.52
N LEU A 356 -0.30 13.63 -1.45
CA LEU A 356 -0.38 13.14 -0.10
C LEU A 356 -1.78 13.40 0.44
N SER A 357 -2.37 12.46 1.18
CA SER A 357 -3.68 12.67 1.78
C SER A 357 -3.78 12.03 3.15
N ILE A 358 -4.48 12.72 4.07
CA ILE A 358 -5.09 12.09 5.23
C ILE A 358 -6.32 11.34 4.73
N GLY A 359 -6.36 10.03 4.96
CA GLY A 359 -7.41 9.17 4.43
C GLY A 359 -8.74 9.27 5.16
N GLU A 360 -8.71 9.61 6.45
CA GLU A 360 -9.90 9.63 7.30
C GLU A 360 -10.08 10.99 7.97
N ALA A 361 -11.25 11.60 7.79
CA ALA A 361 -11.63 12.83 8.45
C ALA A 361 -13.06 12.70 9.02
N ASN A 362 -13.59 13.74 9.65
CA ASN A 362 -14.84 13.62 10.41
C ASN A 362 -16.10 13.54 9.54
N HIS A 363 -16.09 14.06 8.32
CA HIS A 363 -17.21 13.93 7.40
C HIS A 363 -17.16 12.61 6.63
N ASP A 364 -16.05 12.30 6.04
CA ASP A 364 -15.94 11.25 5.03
C ASP A 364 -15.39 9.91 5.53
N GLY A 365 -14.62 9.86 6.63
CA GLY A 365 -14.15 8.63 7.26
C GLY A 365 -13.60 7.59 6.27
N ASP A 366 -13.98 6.33 6.45
CA ASP A 366 -13.58 5.22 5.57
C ASP A 366 -13.97 5.45 4.10
N PHE A 367 -15.06 6.16 3.85
CA PHE A 367 -15.50 6.49 2.48
C PHE A 367 -14.56 7.50 1.83
N GLY A 368 -14.08 8.49 2.57
CA GLY A 368 -13.03 9.42 2.13
C GLY A 368 -11.74 8.68 1.81
N TRP A 369 -11.28 7.83 2.72
CA TRP A 369 -10.09 7.01 2.50
C TRP A 369 -10.19 6.14 1.24
N LEU A 370 -11.33 5.47 1.02
CA LEU A 370 -11.58 4.67 -0.17
C LEU A 370 -11.48 5.51 -1.45
N ASN A 371 -12.11 6.69 -1.48
CA ASN A 371 -12.05 7.60 -2.61
C ASN A 371 -10.62 8.10 -2.88
N GLN A 372 -9.83 8.37 -1.84
CA GLN A 372 -8.44 8.76 -1.96
C GLN A 372 -7.57 7.61 -2.56
N LYS A 373 -7.77 6.38 -2.10
CA LYS A 373 -7.08 5.20 -2.66
C LYS A 373 -7.45 4.98 -4.13
N LEU A 374 -8.72 5.17 -4.46
CA LEU A 374 -9.20 5.09 -5.83
C LEU A 374 -8.54 6.16 -6.71
N LEU A 375 -8.51 7.41 -6.25
CA LEU A 375 -7.83 8.50 -6.94
C LEU A 375 -6.34 8.16 -7.16
N ALA A 376 -5.64 7.69 -6.13
CA ALA A 376 -4.23 7.32 -6.23
C ALA A 376 -3.96 6.33 -7.38
N SER A 377 -4.86 5.38 -7.61
CA SER A 377 -4.73 4.43 -8.72
C SER A 377 -4.86 5.09 -10.10
N TYR A 378 -5.71 6.10 -10.24
CA TYR A 378 -5.85 6.84 -11.49
C TYR A 378 -4.68 7.79 -11.74
N LEU A 379 -4.08 8.33 -10.68
CA LEU A 379 -2.99 9.30 -10.77
C LEU A 379 -1.70 8.73 -11.34
N THR A 380 -1.53 7.42 -11.32
CA THR A 380 -0.41 6.73 -11.99
C THR A 380 -0.32 7.04 -13.48
N LYS A 381 -1.44 7.37 -14.12
CA LYS A 381 -1.45 7.78 -15.54
C LYS A 381 -0.70 9.10 -15.81
N TYR A 382 -0.51 9.91 -14.78
CA TYR A 382 0.18 11.20 -14.84
C TYR A 382 1.55 11.17 -14.16
N ASP A 383 2.06 9.99 -13.83
CA ASP A 383 3.32 9.79 -13.08
C ASP A 383 3.33 10.55 -11.74
N VAL A 384 2.18 10.63 -11.08
CA VAL A 384 2.02 11.23 -9.77
C VAL A 384 2.31 10.18 -8.69
N ASN A 385 3.29 10.44 -7.84
CA ASN A 385 3.53 9.61 -6.67
C ASN A 385 2.44 9.87 -5.62
N SER A 386 1.71 8.84 -5.22
CA SER A 386 0.59 8.99 -4.30
C SER A 386 0.82 8.29 -2.97
N TYR A 387 0.54 8.96 -1.87
CA TYR A 387 0.59 8.42 -0.53
C TYR A 387 -0.68 8.79 0.24
N ILE A 388 -1.48 7.80 0.63
CA ILE A 388 -2.70 7.96 1.41
C ILE A 388 -2.46 7.41 2.80
N SER A 389 -2.38 8.31 3.77
CA SER A 389 -2.14 7.96 5.16
C SER A 389 -3.37 7.31 5.79
N ASN A 390 -3.15 6.29 6.60
CA ASN A 390 -4.14 5.69 7.50
C ASN A 390 -3.93 6.14 8.96
N LYS A 391 -3.15 7.19 9.17
CA LYS A 391 -2.90 7.80 10.48
C LYS A 391 -3.64 9.14 10.58
N PRO A 392 -4.10 9.55 11.76
CA PRO A 392 -4.73 10.85 11.95
C PRO A 392 -3.75 12.03 11.83
N ILE A 393 -2.46 11.78 12.00
CA ILE A 393 -1.36 12.74 11.82
C ILE A 393 -0.23 12.01 11.11
N ASP A 394 0.27 12.59 10.03
CA ASP A 394 1.44 12.08 9.33
C ASP A 394 2.41 13.20 8.99
N SER A 395 3.56 12.88 8.41
CA SER A 395 4.60 13.87 8.14
C SER A 395 5.37 13.57 6.86
N PHE A 396 5.92 14.61 6.27
CA PHE A 396 6.91 14.52 5.20
C PHE A 396 8.00 15.59 5.37
N ILE A 397 9.13 15.41 4.70
CA ILE A 397 10.28 16.29 4.83
C ILE A 397 10.63 16.88 3.45
N ILE A 398 10.87 18.18 3.41
CA ILE A 398 11.46 18.87 2.26
C ILE A 398 12.70 19.63 2.78
N GLY A 399 13.89 19.18 2.39
CA GLY A 399 15.14 19.75 2.89
C GLY A 399 15.22 19.68 4.43
N LYS A 400 15.30 20.83 5.08
CA LYS A 400 15.38 20.96 6.54
C LYS A 400 14.01 21.14 7.23
N HIS A 401 12.94 21.13 6.46
CA HIS A 401 11.58 21.41 6.90
C HIS A 401 10.76 20.13 7.04
N CYS A 402 10.26 19.86 8.25
CA CYS A 402 9.31 18.77 8.51
C CYS A 402 7.90 19.32 8.60
N TRP A 403 7.02 18.75 7.79
CA TRP A 403 5.60 19.11 7.72
C TRP A 403 4.76 17.99 8.34
N LEU A 404 4.24 18.24 9.55
CA LEU A 404 3.20 17.41 10.16
C LEU A 404 1.86 17.85 9.59
N PHE A 405 1.10 16.94 8.99
CA PHE A 405 -0.17 17.26 8.39
C PHE A 405 -1.30 16.38 8.92
N MET A 406 -2.48 16.97 9.06
CA MET A 406 -3.66 16.33 9.62
C MET A 406 -4.94 17.05 9.19
N HIS A 407 -6.09 16.40 9.36
CA HIS A 407 -7.36 17.11 9.22
C HIS A 407 -7.62 18.04 10.41
N GLY A 408 -7.35 17.59 11.62
CA GLY A 408 -7.60 18.36 12.86
C GLY A 408 -8.78 17.84 13.66
N LYS A 409 -9.58 16.94 13.07
CA LYS A 409 -10.69 16.22 13.69
C LYS A 409 -10.87 14.93 12.93
N ASP A 410 -10.76 13.79 13.60
CA ASP A 410 -10.85 12.47 12.95
C ASP A 410 -12.26 11.85 13.00
N ALA A 411 -12.46 10.77 12.23
CA ALA A 411 -13.71 10.03 12.17
C ALA A 411 -14.05 9.28 13.46
N LEU A 412 -13.03 8.90 14.25
CA LEU A 412 -13.17 7.94 15.35
C LEU A 412 -13.33 8.55 16.75
N ASN A 413 -13.45 9.87 16.88
CA ASN A 413 -13.49 10.59 18.16
C ASN A 413 -12.22 10.41 19.03
N GLN A 414 -11.12 9.90 18.48
CA GLN A 414 -9.89 9.64 19.24
C GLN A 414 -9.00 10.87 19.35
N SER A 415 -9.03 11.76 18.35
CA SER A 415 -8.30 13.00 18.41
C SER A 415 -9.18 14.13 18.94
N ARG A 416 -8.53 15.08 19.60
CA ARG A 416 -9.17 16.35 19.94
C ARG A 416 -9.42 17.15 18.67
N GLN A 417 -10.48 17.94 18.67
CA GLN A 417 -10.58 19.03 17.72
C GLN A 417 -9.47 20.05 18.07
N PHE A 418 -8.52 20.24 17.17
CA PHE A 418 -7.46 21.21 17.35
C PHE A 418 -7.96 22.63 17.08
N PRO A 419 -7.57 23.62 17.88
CA PRO A 419 -8.07 24.99 17.75
C PRO A 419 -7.59 25.67 16.46
N LEU A 420 -8.21 26.78 16.11
CA LEU A 420 -7.82 27.61 14.96
C LEU A 420 -6.40 28.20 15.14
N THR A 421 -6.09 28.66 16.34
CA THR A 421 -4.79 29.24 16.71
C THR A 421 -4.16 28.44 17.84
N LEU A 422 -2.84 28.41 17.88
CA LEU A 422 -2.10 27.67 18.90
C LEU A 422 -2.40 28.24 20.30
N ASN A 423 -2.77 27.35 21.21
CA ASN A 423 -2.88 27.65 22.64
C ASN A 423 -1.89 26.81 23.45
N PRO A 424 -1.60 27.15 24.72
CA PRO A 424 -0.57 26.46 25.52
C PRO A 424 -0.78 24.95 25.67
N ASN A 425 -2.03 24.49 25.77
CA ASN A 425 -2.33 23.05 25.88
C ASN A 425 -2.04 22.30 24.57
N THR A 426 -2.39 22.91 23.45
CA THR A 426 -2.11 22.35 22.12
C THR A 426 -0.62 22.38 21.83
N GLU A 427 0.08 23.45 22.21
CA GLU A 427 1.52 23.55 22.06
C GLU A 427 2.23 22.43 22.87
N LEU A 428 1.85 22.24 24.13
CA LEU A 428 2.39 21.17 24.97
C LEU A 428 2.12 19.79 24.36
N TRP A 429 0.93 19.58 23.83
CA TRP A 429 0.55 18.30 23.23
C TRP A 429 1.43 17.98 22.01
N PHE A 430 1.63 18.92 21.09
CA PHE A 430 2.48 18.71 19.92
C PHE A 430 3.96 18.59 20.28
N ASN A 431 4.46 19.34 21.26
CA ASN A 431 5.83 19.19 21.75
C ASN A 431 6.08 17.75 22.25
N ASN A 432 5.12 17.18 23.00
CA ASN A 432 5.20 15.79 23.47
C ASN A 432 5.11 14.82 22.30
N TYR A 433 4.20 15.04 21.36
CA TYR A 433 4.06 14.19 20.16
C TYR A 433 5.34 14.17 19.31
N ILE A 434 5.92 15.33 19.03
CA ILE A 434 7.19 15.48 18.29
C ILE A 434 8.32 14.73 19.00
N ALA A 435 8.43 14.88 20.31
CA ALA A 435 9.43 14.20 21.12
C ALA A 435 9.24 12.67 21.14
N GLU A 436 8.00 12.20 21.33
CA GLU A 436 7.64 10.78 21.34
C GLU A 436 7.92 10.11 20.00
N LYS A 437 7.60 10.78 18.88
CA LYS A 437 7.87 10.28 17.53
C LYS A 437 9.33 10.43 17.11
N GLY A 438 10.15 11.07 17.91
CA GLY A 438 11.57 11.28 17.62
C GLY A 438 11.81 12.16 16.38
N ILE A 439 10.89 13.06 16.07
CA ILE A 439 10.98 13.95 14.90
C ILE A 439 12.14 14.93 15.13
N LYS A 440 13.14 14.84 14.27
CA LYS A 440 14.32 15.69 14.29
C LYS A 440 14.40 16.46 12.98
N SER A 441 14.09 17.75 13.01
CA SER A 441 14.22 18.66 11.88
C SER A 441 14.60 20.04 12.39
N GLU A 442 15.27 20.84 11.58
CA GLU A 442 15.63 22.22 11.97
C GLU A 442 14.39 23.09 12.10
N ARG A 443 13.37 22.85 11.28
CA ARG A 443 12.09 23.56 11.33
C ARG A 443 10.93 22.59 11.21
N ILE A 444 9.95 22.72 12.06
CA ILE A 444 8.76 21.87 12.10
C ILE A 444 7.52 22.73 11.92
N TYR A 445 6.62 22.30 11.05
CA TYR A 445 5.34 22.92 10.78
C TYR A 445 4.21 21.94 11.04
N VAL A 446 3.22 22.35 11.80
CA VAL A 446 2.00 21.58 12.08
C VAL A 446 0.89 22.21 11.26
N VAL A 447 0.39 21.50 10.25
CA VAL A 447 -0.61 21.99 9.30
C VAL A 447 -1.90 21.21 9.44
N LYS A 448 -3.04 21.92 9.57
CA LYS A 448 -4.35 21.30 9.73
C LYS A 448 -5.46 21.98 8.92
N GLY A 449 -6.55 21.25 8.65
CA GLY A 449 -7.84 21.70 8.09
C GLY A 449 -8.94 21.91 9.15
N ASP A 450 -10.16 21.43 8.88
CA ASP A 450 -11.37 21.33 9.72
C ASP A 450 -12.09 22.68 10.01
N LEU A 451 -11.40 23.75 10.32
CA LEU A 451 -12.03 24.99 10.78
C LEU A 451 -12.28 26.06 9.70
N HIS A 452 -12.05 25.70 8.45
CA HIS A 452 -12.36 26.52 7.25
C HIS A 452 -11.72 27.92 7.23
N ASN A 453 -10.79 28.23 8.14
CA ASN A 453 -10.15 29.52 8.28
C ASN A 453 -8.62 29.41 8.32
N TYR A 454 -7.97 30.31 7.61
CA TYR A 454 -6.51 30.44 7.68
C TYR A 454 -6.07 31.17 8.92
N ALA A 455 -5.17 30.54 9.67
CA ALA A 455 -4.46 31.15 10.78
C ALA A 455 -3.02 30.61 10.84
N TYR A 456 -2.09 31.46 11.22
CA TYR A 456 -0.69 31.14 11.44
C TYR A 456 -0.28 31.58 12.84
N THR A 457 0.32 30.70 13.60
CA THR A 457 0.80 30.99 14.97
C THR A 457 2.16 30.36 15.16
N THR A 458 3.15 31.16 15.56
CA THR A 458 4.49 30.68 15.89
C THR A 458 4.49 30.12 17.32
N GLY A 459 4.88 28.87 17.48
CA GLY A 459 5.16 28.23 18.75
C GLY A 459 6.65 28.22 19.07
N LYS A 460 7.03 27.58 20.18
CA LYS A 460 8.44 27.51 20.62
C LYS A 460 9.29 26.55 19.80
N GLN A 461 8.74 25.43 19.38
CA GLN A 461 9.45 24.37 18.67
C GLN A 461 8.93 24.14 17.26
N PHE A 462 7.76 24.66 16.94
CA PHE A 462 7.10 24.49 15.64
C PHE A 462 6.18 25.68 15.34
N ASP A 463 5.89 25.85 14.08
CA ASP A 463 4.85 26.77 13.61
C ASP A 463 3.53 26.00 13.39
N TYR A 464 2.42 26.62 13.79
CA TYR A 464 1.09 26.02 13.71
C TYR A 464 0.23 26.75 12.68
N ILE A 465 -0.29 26.00 11.71
CA ILE A 465 -0.98 26.52 10.55
C ILE A 465 -2.33 25.85 10.43
N SER A 466 -3.41 26.63 10.51
CA SER A 466 -4.72 26.20 10.08
C SER A 466 -4.93 26.71 8.66
N VAL A 467 -5.27 25.85 7.71
CA VAL A 467 -5.51 26.24 6.32
C VAL A 467 -6.97 26.58 6.08
N GLY A 468 -7.22 27.33 5.03
CA GLY A 468 -8.56 27.63 4.58
C GLY A 468 -9.25 26.42 3.93
N SER A 469 -10.53 26.52 3.70
CA SER A 469 -11.37 25.50 3.10
C SER A 469 -11.68 25.81 1.63
N MET A 470 -11.68 24.76 0.82
CA MET A 470 -12.18 24.82 -0.54
C MET A 470 -13.69 25.09 -0.59
N TYR A 471 -14.44 24.57 0.38
CA TYR A 471 -15.90 24.76 0.49
C TYR A 471 -16.26 26.21 0.86
N GLY A 472 -15.57 26.79 1.83
CA GLY A 472 -15.92 28.11 2.39
C GLY A 472 -17.05 27.97 3.40
N SER A 473 -18.20 28.62 3.14
CA SER A 473 -19.31 28.69 4.08
C SER A 473 -20.48 27.77 3.73
N SER A 474 -20.97 27.04 4.75
CA SER A 474 -22.29 26.43 4.78
C SER A 474 -23.20 27.17 5.78
N ASN A 475 -24.49 26.82 5.82
CA ASN A 475 -25.42 27.36 6.85
C ASN A 475 -24.92 27.07 8.26
N TYR A 476 -24.37 25.86 8.49
CA TYR A 476 -23.80 25.46 9.76
C TYR A 476 -22.58 26.30 10.14
N ILE A 477 -21.67 26.48 9.18
CA ILE A 477 -20.44 27.28 9.39
C ILE A 477 -20.77 28.72 9.70
N VAL A 478 -21.68 29.31 8.95
CA VAL A 478 -22.09 30.71 9.18
C VAL A 478 -22.75 30.88 10.54
N ALA A 479 -23.62 29.93 10.93
CA ALA A 479 -24.29 29.98 12.21
C ALA A 479 -23.36 29.87 13.42
N ASN A 480 -22.29 29.07 13.31
CA ASN A 480 -21.40 28.75 14.42
C ASN A 480 -20.06 29.54 14.39
N PHE A 481 -19.57 29.91 13.22
CA PHE A 481 -18.22 30.46 13.04
C PHE A 481 -18.16 31.75 12.23
N GLY A 482 -19.31 32.21 11.70
CA GLY A 482 -19.39 33.36 10.83
C GLY A 482 -19.08 33.03 9.36
N HIS A 483 -19.16 34.04 8.51
CA HIS A 483 -18.89 33.92 7.08
C HIS A 483 -17.40 33.64 6.82
N THR A 484 -17.11 32.56 6.10
CA THR A 484 -15.78 32.26 5.58
C THR A 484 -15.79 32.28 4.05
N LYS A 485 -14.79 32.93 3.45
CA LYS A 485 -14.57 32.84 2.00
C LYS A 485 -13.78 31.57 1.72
N TRP A 486 -14.07 30.93 0.61
CA TRP A 486 -13.21 29.82 0.22
C TRP A 486 -11.78 30.33 0.00
N SER A 487 -10.83 29.56 0.42
CA SER A 487 -9.42 29.87 0.25
C SER A 487 -8.58 28.61 0.25
N ILE A 488 -7.52 28.63 -0.54
CA ILE A 488 -6.50 27.58 -0.58
C ILE A 488 -5.18 28.20 -0.23
N ASN A 489 -4.44 27.54 0.63
CA ASN A 489 -3.10 27.94 1.00
C ASN A 489 -2.07 27.18 0.19
N TYR A 490 -0.96 27.83 -0.06
CA TYR A 490 0.21 27.20 -0.68
C TYR A 490 1.49 27.64 0.02
N THR A 491 2.52 26.84 -0.13
CA THR A 491 3.85 27.14 0.39
C THR A 491 4.89 26.92 -0.70
N ILE A 492 5.75 27.88 -0.89
CA ILE A 492 6.94 27.77 -1.75
C ILE A 492 8.15 27.60 -0.85
N VAL A 493 8.89 26.53 -1.02
CA VAL A 493 10.07 26.19 -0.25
C VAL A 493 11.29 26.35 -1.15
N LYS A 494 12.20 27.25 -0.79
CA LYS A 494 13.45 27.46 -1.53
C LYS A 494 14.62 27.43 -0.56
N GLN A 495 15.34 26.31 -0.52
CA GLN A 495 16.42 26.07 0.45
C GLN A 495 15.94 26.25 1.88
N GLU A 496 16.33 27.33 2.57
CA GLU A 496 15.93 27.64 3.94
C GLU A 496 14.73 28.60 4.03
N ASP A 497 14.36 29.21 2.92
CA ASP A 497 13.30 30.21 2.84
C ASP A 497 11.93 29.58 2.54
N ILE A 498 10.90 30.08 3.21
CA ILE A 498 9.51 29.67 3.01
C ILE A 498 8.67 30.90 2.71
N LEU A 499 7.92 30.82 1.62
CA LEU A 499 6.88 31.79 1.29
C LEU A 499 5.50 31.10 1.38
N MET A 500 4.66 31.57 2.27
CA MET A 500 3.26 31.13 2.34
C MET A 500 2.34 32.13 1.65
N GLY A 501 1.42 31.61 0.86
CA GLY A 501 0.43 32.42 0.18
C GLY A 501 -0.97 31.84 0.26
N THR A 502 -1.95 32.64 -0.15
CA THR A 502 -3.37 32.25 -0.15
C THR A 502 -4.04 32.67 -1.45
N ILE A 503 -4.70 31.71 -2.09
CA ILE A 503 -5.60 31.95 -3.22
C ILE A 503 -7.01 32.04 -2.65
N LYS A 504 -7.69 33.19 -2.87
CA LYS A 504 -9.03 33.46 -2.30
C LYS A 504 -10.05 33.64 -3.40
N GLY A 505 -11.30 33.30 -3.09
CA GLY A 505 -12.44 33.63 -3.90
C GLY A 505 -12.68 35.16 -3.95
N ASN A 506 -13.17 35.65 -5.08
CA ASN A 506 -13.81 36.94 -5.09
C ASN A 506 -15.13 36.86 -4.30
N VAL A 507 -15.55 37.96 -3.69
CA VAL A 507 -16.83 38.07 -2.95
C VAL A 507 -17.98 37.92 -3.92
#